data_eafff1a242cf6a59fb79bc90a4e04707
#
_entry.id   eafff1a242cf6a59fb79bc90a4e04707
#
_cell.length_a   1.000
_cell.length_b   1.000
_cell.length_c   1.000
_cell.angle_alpha   90.00
_cell.angle_beta   90.00
_cell.angle_gamma   90.00
#
_symmetry.space_group_name_H-M   'P 1'
#
loop_
_entity.id
_entity.type
_entity.pdbx_description
1 polymer ?
#
loop_
_entity_poly.entity_id
_entity_poly.type
_entity_poly.pdbx_seq_one_letter_code
_entity_poly.pdbx_strand_id
1 'polypeptide(L)' 'MDEKIVKINDTMTALEKVARSQIKTDEDKLLVASALMAVTRNLYVEAVGPIDTAHIFATVVDSFQIMEEMLEQYKPTIH' A
#
# COMPACT_ATOMS: atom_id res chain seq x y z
N MET A 1 -15.61 -15.11 -11.47
CA MET A 1 -14.67 -14.17 -10.85
C MET A 1 -13.74 -14.95 -9.95
N ASP A 2 -12.45 -14.63 -9.97
CA ASP A 2 -11.46 -15.33 -9.16
C ASP A 2 -11.72 -15.08 -7.68
N GLU A 3 -11.83 -16.15 -6.90
CA GLU A 3 -12.06 -16.08 -5.45
C GLU A 3 -10.96 -15.29 -4.73
N LYS A 4 -9.72 -15.34 -5.23
CA LYS A 4 -8.60 -14.62 -4.64
C LYS A 4 -8.78 -13.11 -4.79
N ILE A 5 -9.27 -12.67 -5.95
CA ILE A 5 -9.53 -11.25 -6.21
C ILE A 5 -10.67 -10.76 -5.30
N VAL A 6 -11.72 -11.55 -5.16
CA VAL A 6 -12.84 -11.22 -4.27
C VAL A 6 -12.33 -11.07 -2.83
N LYS A 7 -11.52 -12.02 -2.38
CA LYS A 7 -10.95 -11.98 -1.02
C LYS A 7 -10.08 -10.73 -0.81
N ILE A 8 -9.24 -10.39 -1.78
CA ILE A 8 -8.40 -9.19 -1.71
C ILE A 8 -9.28 -7.95 -1.58
N ASN A 9 -10.30 -7.82 -2.42
CA ASN A 9 -11.19 -6.66 -2.42
C ASN A 9 -11.97 -6.56 -1.11
N ASP A 10 -12.49 -7.65 -0.61
CA ASP A 10 -13.22 -7.68 0.66
C ASP A 10 -12.31 -7.31 1.83
N THR A 11 -11.09 -7.81 1.82
CA THR A 11 -10.10 -7.50 2.85
C THR A 11 -9.70 -6.03 2.80
N MET A 12 -9.48 -5.49 1.60
CA MET A 12 -9.17 -4.06 1.43
C MET A 12 -10.28 -3.18 1.99
N THR A 13 -11.52 -3.54 1.69
CA THR A 13 -12.69 -2.79 2.20
C THR A 13 -12.72 -2.80 3.72
N ALA A 14 -12.50 -3.97 4.33
CA ALA A 14 -12.48 -4.12 5.79
C ALA A 14 -11.34 -3.31 6.42
N LEU A 15 -10.13 -3.41 5.86
CA LEU A 15 -8.96 -2.69 6.36
C LEU A 15 -9.13 -1.18 6.22
N GLU A 16 -9.66 -0.72 5.09
CA GLU A 16 -9.89 0.70 4.88
C GLU A 16 -10.90 1.26 5.86
N LYS A 17 -11.95 0.51 6.15
CA LYS A 17 -12.95 0.92 7.14
C LYS A 17 -12.33 1.10 8.51
N VAL A 18 -11.52 0.14 8.96
CA VAL A 18 -10.83 0.24 10.25
C VAL A 18 -9.83 1.39 10.24
N ALA A 19 -9.03 1.52 9.18
CA ALA A 19 -8.06 2.60 9.05
C ALA A 19 -8.75 3.96 9.13
N ARG A 20 -9.82 4.16 8.37
CA ARG A 20 -10.56 5.43 8.35
C ARG A 20 -11.15 5.77 9.73
N SER A 21 -11.56 4.77 10.49
CA SER A 21 -12.10 4.99 11.84
C SER A 21 -11.05 5.55 12.81
N GLN A 22 -9.77 5.37 12.52
CA GLN A 22 -8.66 5.84 13.34
C GLN A 22 -8.12 7.21 12.90
N ILE A 23 -8.64 7.74 11.78
CA ILE A 23 -8.16 8.99 11.21
C ILE A 23 -9.09 10.12 11.59
N LYS A 24 -8.57 11.13 12.32
CA LYS A 24 -9.31 12.34 12.69
C LYS A 24 -8.60 13.59 12.18
N THR A 25 -7.30 13.50 11.91
CA THR A 25 -6.49 14.61 11.42
C THR A 25 -5.62 14.12 10.25
N ASP A 26 -5.02 15.04 9.51
CA ASP A 26 -4.08 14.67 8.43
C ASP A 26 -2.85 13.95 8.96
N GLU A 27 -2.39 14.31 10.15
CA GLU A 27 -1.30 13.60 10.81
C GLU A 27 -1.65 12.14 11.08
N ASP A 28 -2.89 11.87 11.47
CA ASP A 28 -3.35 10.49 11.71
C ASP A 28 -3.25 9.64 10.45
N LYS A 29 -3.42 10.22 9.27
CA LYS A 29 -3.26 9.48 8.00
C LYS A 29 -1.87 8.89 7.88
N LEU A 30 -0.84 9.66 8.21
CA LEU A 30 0.55 9.17 8.17
C LEU A 30 0.80 8.10 9.21
N LEU A 31 0.28 8.27 10.42
CA LEU A 31 0.43 7.30 11.49
C LEU A 31 -0.25 5.97 11.15
N VAL A 32 -1.48 6.05 10.66
CA VAL A 32 -2.24 4.85 10.27
C VAL A 32 -1.58 4.14 9.09
N ALA A 33 -1.14 4.90 8.08
CA ALA A 33 -0.43 4.32 6.93
C ALA A 33 0.84 3.59 7.38
N SER A 34 1.61 4.19 8.29
CA SER A 34 2.82 3.57 8.84
C SER A 34 2.50 2.29 9.62
N ALA A 35 1.43 2.30 10.40
CA ALA A 35 0.98 1.11 11.12
C ALA A 35 0.58 -0.01 10.16
N LEU A 36 -0.13 0.32 9.09
CA LEU A 36 -0.52 -0.65 8.06
C LEU A 36 0.70 -1.25 7.37
N MET A 37 1.72 -0.44 7.08
CA MET A 37 2.95 -0.93 6.49
C MET A 37 3.68 -1.90 7.41
N ALA A 38 3.71 -1.61 8.71
CA ALA A 38 4.34 -2.50 9.70
C ALA A 38 3.62 -3.84 9.77
N VAL A 39 2.30 -3.83 9.78
CA VAL A 39 1.49 -5.06 9.77
C VAL A 39 1.72 -5.83 8.48
N THR A 40 1.72 -5.13 7.34
CA THR A 40 1.98 -5.73 6.04
C THR A 40 3.33 -6.44 6.03
N ARG A 41 4.39 -5.76 6.49
CA ARG A 41 5.71 -6.35 6.58
C ARG A 41 5.71 -7.62 7.43
N ASN A 42 5.06 -7.58 8.59
CA ASN A 42 5.03 -8.73 9.49
C ASN A 42 4.35 -9.94 8.84
N LEU A 43 3.25 -9.72 8.14
CA LEU A 43 2.54 -10.80 7.44
C LEU A 43 3.39 -11.39 6.32
N TYR A 44 4.08 -10.56 5.55
CA TYR A 44 4.99 -11.06 4.51
C TYR A 44 6.15 -11.84 5.10
N VAL A 45 6.75 -11.35 6.18
CA VAL A 45 7.87 -12.06 6.83
C VAL A 45 7.41 -13.43 7.31
N GLU A 46 6.22 -13.52 7.90
CA GLU A 46 5.66 -14.80 8.31
C GLU A 46 5.40 -15.74 7.12
N ALA A 47 4.96 -15.19 6.00
CA ALA A 47 4.59 -15.98 4.83
C ALA A 47 5.78 -16.41 3.99
N VAL A 48 6.74 -15.52 3.74
CA VAL A 48 7.82 -15.77 2.77
C VAL A 48 9.23 -15.49 3.32
N GLY A 49 9.35 -15.02 4.55
CA GLY A 49 10.62 -14.72 5.19
C GLY A 49 11.14 -13.30 4.90
N PRO A 50 12.18 -12.88 5.62
CA PRO A 50 12.65 -11.48 5.55
C PRO A 50 13.30 -11.11 4.21
N ILE A 51 14.01 -12.03 3.57
CA ILE A 51 14.72 -11.76 2.31
C ILE A 51 13.70 -11.50 1.18
N ASP A 52 12.75 -12.41 1.01
CA ASP A 52 11.73 -12.26 -0.03
C ASP A 52 10.82 -11.05 0.25
N THR A 53 10.54 -10.76 1.51
CA THR A 53 9.79 -9.55 1.89
C THR A 53 10.52 -8.29 1.45
N ALA A 54 11.83 -8.23 1.66
CA ALA A 54 12.64 -7.08 1.20
C ALA A 54 12.56 -6.90 -0.31
N HIS A 55 12.61 -8.00 -1.07
CA HIS A 55 12.46 -7.95 -2.53
C HIS A 55 11.08 -7.46 -2.95
N ILE A 56 10.03 -7.92 -2.29
CA ILE A 56 8.67 -7.47 -2.56
C ILE A 56 8.53 -5.97 -2.34
N PHE A 57 9.03 -5.45 -1.22
CA PHE A 57 8.97 -4.03 -0.93
C PHE A 57 9.78 -3.19 -1.91
N ALA A 58 10.97 -3.68 -2.31
CA ALA A 58 11.78 -3.00 -3.32
C ALA A 58 11.02 -2.89 -4.65
N THR A 59 10.33 -3.96 -5.05
CA THR A 59 9.51 -3.97 -6.27
C THR A 59 8.37 -2.95 -6.19
N VAL A 60 7.72 -2.85 -5.03
CA VAL A 60 6.64 -1.88 -4.83
C VAL A 60 7.16 -0.45 -4.93
N VAL A 61 8.31 -0.17 -4.32
CA VAL A 61 8.94 1.17 -4.41
C VAL A 61 9.28 1.51 -5.86
N ASP A 62 9.88 0.58 -6.58
CA ASP A 62 10.20 0.77 -8.01
C ASP A 62 8.95 1.04 -8.83
N SER A 63 7.86 0.34 -8.54
CA SER A 63 6.58 0.54 -9.22
C SER A 63 6.02 1.95 -8.97
N PHE A 64 6.14 2.47 -7.76
CA PHE A 64 5.73 3.83 -7.44
C PHE A 64 6.56 4.86 -8.19
N GLN A 65 7.87 4.65 -8.32
CA GLN A 65 8.74 5.55 -9.09
C GLN A 65 8.34 5.60 -10.56
N ILE A 66 8.07 4.43 -11.15
CA ILE A 66 7.61 4.35 -12.54
C ILE A 66 6.29 5.08 -12.71
N MET A 67 5.34 4.90 -11.80
CA MET A 67 4.05 5.60 -11.84
C MET A 67 4.24 7.11 -11.76
N GLU A 68 5.12 7.57 -10.88
CA GLU A 68 5.41 8.98 -10.71
C GLU A 68 5.98 9.59 -11.98
N GLU A 69 6.94 8.91 -12.62
CA GLU A 69 7.51 9.33 -13.90
C GLU A 69 6.45 9.39 -14.99
N MET A 70 5.58 8.40 -15.07
CA MET A 70 4.49 8.37 -16.04
C MET A 70 3.52 9.53 -15.82
N LEU A 71 3.17 9.81 -14.58
CA LEU A 71 2.28 10.92 -14.24
C LEU A 71 2.88 12.26 -14.62
N GLU A 72 4.18 12.44 -14.45
CA GLU A 72 4.86 13.69 -14.85
C GLU A 72 4.81 13.90 -16.37
N GLN A 73 4.94 12.82 -17.15
CA GLN A 73 4.84 12.89 -18.60
C GLN A 73 3.45 13.34 -19.07
N TYR A 74 2.42 13.02 -18.32
CA TYR A 74 1.03 13.35 -18.66
C TYR A 74 0.51 14.59 -17.97
N LYS A 75 1.29 15.20 -17.08
CA LYS A 75 0.90 16.45 -16.47
C LYS A 75 0.80 17.54 -17.52
N PRO A 76 -0.37 18.18 -17.65
CA PRO A 76 -0.44 19.38 -18.50
C PRO A 76 0.53 20.42 -17.94
N THR A 77 1.38 20.93 -18.82
CA THR A 77 2.32 21.97 -18.46
C THR A 77 1.54 23.24 -18.16
N ILE A 78 1.26 23.49 -16.92
CA ILE A 78 0.64 24.73 -16.47
C ILE A 78 1.79 25.66 -16.08
N HIS A 79 1.93 26.69 -16.84
CA HIS A 79 2.88 27.77 -16.53
C HIS A 79 2.16 28.98 -16.01
#